data_7a1c86aadbe0ef3f86b794b9220496eb
#
_entry.id   7a1c86aadbe0ef3f86b794b9220496eb
#
_cell.length_a   1.000
_cell.length_b   1.000
_cell.length_c   1.000
_cell.angle_alpha   90.00
_cell.angle_beta   90.00
_cell.angle_gamma   90.00
#
_symmetry.space_group_name_H-M   'P 1'
#
loop_
_entity.id
_entity.type
_entity.pdbx_description
1 polymer ?
#
loop_
_entity_poly.entity_id
_entity_poly.type
_entity_poly.pdbx_seq_one_letter_code
_entity_poly.pdbx_strand_id
1 'polypeptide(L)'
;VMWVIASYSGVEIPVIYLIALMVVLLPTTISTLQKVVVYNGMVKLAERNIIVQDQVAFDNAVDLDIVLLDKTGTLTVGQREMVNFKLTSKTDEKDYFRYLYLSSINDNTEEGKSITAFSIKNYKDLDKKINLELYDYLPFLASNPISGCNYSNMEIRKGSLQSIANYLGKTIESFPQEVQSIVKEVAKTHGTPLILTVNKKIIGIINLHDSLRKGVVGQIGSIENSGIAIIMVTGDNAITASYIAKKLGIKNFYADCTPEKKLEIIRSLQEKGFIVGMCGDGLNDALALAQADIGYTFEDRGYVHSILAGNIVAKHHNLRGIIELRNECKKITVKKGAITVYSITSDVAKYFIIVPALFTTAFPSLSKLNIMQFQSLDSVLLASVIFNGLIIPCLLPLISYNLKNVQNKTYLWRIILLCGFGGIASPLLFIKLIEFIIYKAGLI
;
A
#
# COMPACT_ATOMS: atom_id res chain seq x y z
N VAL A 1 -41.87 20.18 15.32
CA VAL A 1 -43.06 20.01 14.46
C VAL A 1 -44.16 19.19 15.18
N MET A 2 -43.89 17.98 15.64
CA MET A 2 -44.86 17.08 16.30
C MET A 2 -45.45 17.70 17.56
N TRP A 3 -44.68 18.39 18.41
CA TRP A 3 -45.18 19.10 19.59
C TRP A 3 -46.15 20.22 19.22
N VAL A 4 -45.85 20.99 18.17
CA VAL A 4 -46.73 22.05 17.67
C VAL A 4 -48.06 21.49 17.16
N ILE A 5 -48.04 20.36 16.43
CA ILE A 5 -49.22 19.71 15.90
C ILE A 5 -50.09 19.14 17.07
N ALA A 6 -49.46 18.53 18.07
CA ALA A 6 -50.18 17.99 19.23
C ALA A 6 -50.80 19.12 20.08
N SER A 7 -50.05 20.19 20.34
CA SER A 7 -50.54 21.37 21.06
C SER A 7 -51.70 22.03 20.33
N TYR A 8 -51.64 22.16 19.00
CA TYR A 8 -52.73 22.68 18.23
C TYR A 8 -53.99 21.78 18.24
N SER A 9 -53.79 20.47 18.42
CA SER A 9 -54.89 19.49 18.55
C SER A 9 -55.44 19.38 19.99
N GLY A 10 -54.98 20.23 20.93
CA GLY A 10 -55.45 20.23 22.33
C GLY A 10 -54.94 19.05 23.16
N VAL A 11 -53.91 18.34 22.71
CA VAL A 11 -53.29 17.21 23.44
C VAL A 11 -51.93 17.63 23.97
N GLU A 12 -51.77 17.59 25.29
CA GLU A 12 -50.51 17.81 25.97
C GLU A 12 -49.66 16.53 25.93
N ILE A 13 -48.58 16.54 25.16
CA ILE A 13 -47.58 15.46 25.17
C ILE A 13 -46.48 15.84 26.16
N PRO A 14 -46.24 15.06 27.23
CA PRO A 14 -45.17 15.30 28.14
C PRO A 14 -43.81 15.42 27.46
N VAL A 15 -42.99 16.40 27.80
CA VAL A 15 -41.66 16.66 27.19
C VAL A 15 -40.77 15.43 27.26
N ILE A 16 -40.90 14.60 28.29
CA ILE A 16 -40.14 13.34 28.43
C ILE A 16 -40.33 12.39 27.26
N TYR A 17 -41.56 12.28 26.70
CA TYR A 17 -41.80 11.44 25.54
C TYR A 17 -41.21 12.00 24.25
N LEU A 18 -41.12 13.34 24.14
CA LEU A 18 -40.46 13.97 22.99
C LEU A 18 -38.94 13.76 23.05
N ILE A 19 -38.34 13.82 24.24
CA ILE A 19 -36.93 13.53 24.48
C ILE A 19 -36.65 12.04 24.18
N ALA A 20 -37.48 11.12 24.71
CA ALA A 20 -37.33 9.69 24.46
C ALA A 20 -37.46 9.37 22.93
N LEU A 21 -38.42 9.99 22.28
CA LEU A 21 -38.63 9.86 20.82
C LEU A 21 -37.40 10.36 20.06
N MET A 22 -36.85 11.50 20.45
CA MET A 22 -35.61 12.05 19.83
C MET A 22 -34.43 11.07 19.99
N VAL A 23 -34.22 10.52 21.19
CA VAL A 23 -33.15 9.55 21.44
C VAL A 23 -33.32 8.28 20.63
N VAL A 24 -34.57 7.75 20.53
CA VAL A 24 -34.85 6.51 19.77
C VAL A 24 -34.65 6.69 18.27
N LEU A 25 -34.98 7.87 17.75
CA LEU A 25 -34.96 8.15 16.31
C LEU A 25 -33.61 8.72 15.83
N LEU A 26 -32.65 8.98 16.72
CA LEU A 26 -31.30 9.36 16.34
C LEU A 26 -30.61 8.20 15.60
N PRO A 27 -30.05 8.42 14.39
CA PRO A 27 -29.41 7.36 13.60
C PRO A 27 -27.99 7.08 14.09
N THR A 28 -27.84 6.70 15.36
CA THR A 28 -26.55 6.46 16.02
C THR A 28 -25.87 5.18 15.55
N THR A 29 -26.64 4.23 15.06
CA THR A 29 -26.18 2.90 14.65
C THR A 29 -25.30 2.94 13.38
N ILE A 30 -25.59 3.83 12.41
CA ILE A 30 -24.87 3.90 11.12
C ILE A 30 -23.40 4.24 11.36
N SER A 31 -23.12 5.35 12.03
CA SER A 31 -21.75 5.85 12.19
C SER A 31 -20.85 4.89 12.98
N THR A 32 -21.40 4.28 14.03
CA THR A 32 -20.66 3.33 14.87
C THR A 32 -20.35 2.05 14.11
N LEU A 33 -21.34 1.44 13.45
CA LEU A 33 -21.17 0.19 12.72
C LEU A 33 -20.25 0.35 11.50
N GLN A 34 -20.33 1.48 10.78
CA GLN A 34 -19.41 1.76 9.65
C GLN A 34 -17.96 1.83 10.11
N LYS A 35 -17.65 2.49 11.23
CA LYS A 35 -16.30 2.52 11.81
C LYS A 35 -15.80 1.13 12.17
N VAL A 36 -16.64 0.30 12.80
CA VAL A 36 -16.28 -1.08 13.16
C VAL A 36 -16.01 -1.93 11.92
N VAL A 37 -16.77 -1.75 10.84
CA VAL A 37 -16.55 -2.44 9.57
C VAL A 37 -15.18 -2.08 8.95
N VAL A 38 -14.84 -0.78 8.92
CA VAL A 38 -13.55 -0.31 8.42
C VAL A 38 -12.41 -0.88 9.25
N TYR A 39 -12.51 -0.75 10.59
CA TYR A 39 -11.50 -1.28 11.50
C TYR A 39 -11.28 -2.79 11.32
N ASN A 40 -12.35 -3.56 11.17
CA ASN A 40 -12.25 -5.01 10.87
C ASN A 40 -11.53 -5.28 9.54
N GLY A 41 -11.75 -4.46 8.51
CA GLY A 41 -11.01 -4.54 7.26
C GLY A 41 -9.52 -4.26 7.41
N MET A 42 -9.18 -3.20 8.17
CA MET A 42 -7.78 -2.87 8.46
C MET A 42 -7.08 -3.98 9.25
N VAL A 43 -7.74 -4.59 10.24
CA VAL A 43 -7.20 -5.74 11.01
C VAL A 43 -6.92 -6.92 10.08
N LYS A 44 -7.84 -7.24 9.16
CA LYS A 44 -7.62 -8.34 8.18
C LYS A 44 -6.46 -8.09 7.22
N LEU A 45 -6.21 -6.82 6.87
CA LEU A 45 -5.03 -6.45 6.08
C LEU A 45 -3.75 -6.56 6.92
N ALA A 46 -3.79 -6.14 8.18
CA ALA A 46 -2.66 -6.28 9.10
C ALA A 46 -2.28 -7.76 9.34
N GLU A 47 -3.24 -8.68 9.42
CA GLU A 47 -3.00 -10.13 9.45
C GLU A 47 -2.26 -10.63 8.19
N ARG A 48 -2.37 -9.91 7.07
CA ARG A 48 -1.64 -10.16 5.82
C ARG A 48 -0.38 -9.32 5.66
N ASN A 49 0.07 -8.71 6.75
CA ASN A 49 1.25 -7.84 6.78
C ASN A 49 1.10 -6.56 5.93
N ILE A 50 -0.11 -6.02 5.82
CA ILE A 50 -0.40 -4.73 5.17
C ILE A 50 -1.02 -3.80 6.22
N ILE A 51 -0.30 -2.78 6.61
CA ILE A 51 -0.71 -1.81 7.62
C ILE A 51 -1.29 -0.59 6.92
N VAL A 52 -2.52 -0.25 7.26
CA VAL A 52 -3.20 0.96 6.78
C VAL A 52 -3.01 2.07 7.81
N GLN A 53 -2.36 3.15 7.43
CA GLN A 53 -2.10 4.30 8.31
C GLN A 53 -3.17 5.39 8.17
N ASP A 54 -3.82 5.47 7.00
CA ASP A 54 -4.85 6.45 6.72
C ASP A 54 -6.14 5.80 6.19
N GLN A 55 -7.28 6.18 6.78
CA GLN A 55 -8.58 5.69 6.38
C GLN A 55 -9.02 6.21 5.01
N VAL A 56 -8.59 7.43 4.62
CA VAL A 56 -8.94 8.01 3.31
C VAL A 56 -8.30 7.19 2.19
N ALA A 57 -7.04 6.82 2.34
CA ALA A 57 -6.35 5.93 1.40
C ALA A 57 -7.02 4.55 1.31
N PHE A 58 -7.50 4.03 2.44
CA PHE A 58 -8.26 2.78 2.48
C PHE A 58 -9.56 2.88 1.66
N ASP A 59 -10.33 3.96 1.83
CA ASP A 59 -11.57 4.17 1.10
C ASP A 59 -11.30 4.39 -0.41
N ASN A 60 -10.27 5.13 -0.79
CA ASN A 60 -9.85 5.38 -2.17
C ASN A 60 -9.35 4.11 -2.89
N ALA A 61 -8.81 3.13 -2.16
CA ALA A 61 -8.26 1.91 -2.75
C ALA A 61 -9.28 1.07 -3.55
N VAL A 62 -10.58 1.27 -3.32
CA VAL A 62 -11.65 0.61 -4.10
C VAL A 62 -11.59 0.99 -5.56
N ASP A 63 -11.37 2.28 -5.82
CA ASP A 63 -11.44 2.92 -7.13
C ASP A 63 -10.05 3.22 -7.70
N LEU A 64 -9.00 2.54 -7.21
CA LEU A 64 -7.64 2.67 -7.71
C LEU A 64 -7.58 2.37 -9.22
N ASP A 65 -7.28 3.39 -10.01
CA ASP A 65 -7.20 3.32 -11.47
C ASP A 65 -5.80 3.06 -11.97
N ILE A 66 -4.82 3.80 -11.43
CA ILE A 66 -3.44 3.82 -11.91
C ILE A 66 -2.49 3.67 -10.73
N VAL A 67 -1.47 2.83 -10.90
CA VAL A 67 -0.36 2.73 -9.96
C VAL A 67 0.95 3.13 -10.65
N LEU A 68 1.64 4.12 -10.07
CA LEU A 68 3.01 4.45 -10.43
C LEU A 68 3.96 3.56 -9.63
N LEU A 69 4.88 2.89 -10.31
CA LEU A 69 5.88 2.03 -9.68
C LEU A 69 7.26 2.67 -9.88
N ASP A 70 7.95 2.99 -8.78
CA ASP A 70 9.36 3.34 -8.87
C ASP A 70 10.17 2.13 -9.33
N LYS A 71 11.29 2.36 -10.03
CA LYS A 71 12.16 1.29 -10.48
C LYS A 71 13.05 0.79 -9.34
N THR A 72 13.84 1.69 -8.77
CA THR A 72 14.95 1.35 -7.87
C THR A 72 14.42 0.96 -6.49
N GLY A 73 14.81 -0.23 -6.01
CA GLY A 73 14.34 -0.75 -4.72
C GLY A 73 12.91 -1.31 -4.77
N THR A 74 12.07 -0.87 -5.71
CA THR A 74 10.68 -1.35 -5.86
C THR A 74 10.57 -2.47 -6.90
N LEU A 75 10.87 -2.22 -8.16
CA LEU A 75 10.87 -3.25 -9.23
C LEU A 75 12.18 -4.04 -9.24
N THR A 76 13.25 -3.40 -8.83
CA THR A 76 14.57 -3.98 -8.67
C THR A 76 14.91 -4.22 -7.20
N VAL A 77 15.99 -4.93 -6.94
CA VAL A 77 16.49 -5.17 -5.59
C VAL A 77 17.07 -3.89 -4.98
N GLY A 78 17.39 -2.88 -5.81
CA GLY A 78 18.00 -1.63 -5.38
C GLY A 78 19.49 -1.80 -5.00
N GLN A 79 20.05 -2.97 -5.27
CA GLN A 79 21.44 -3.30 -5.04
C GLN A 79 22.08 -3.65 -6.37
N ARG A 80 23.18 -3.00 -6.69
CA ARG A 80 23.96 -3.31 -7.88
C ARG A 80 24.80 -4.54 -7.63
N GLU A 81 24.48 -5.62 -8.32
CA GLU A 81 25.22 -6.88 -8.25
C GLU A 81 26.17 -7.02 -9.44
N MET A 82 27.35 -7.58 -9.19
CA MET A 82 28.28 -7.92 -10.25
C MET A 82 27.76 -9.09 -11.07
N VAL A 83 27.56 -8.85 -12.36
CA VAL A 83 27.06 -9.86 -13.31
C VAL A 83 28.17 -10.51 -14.09
N ASN A 84 29.08 -9.70 -14.63
CA ASN A 84 30.21 -10.15 -15.42
C ASN A 84 31.33 -9.10 -15.43
N PHE A 85 32.42 -9.42 -16.13
CA PHE A 85 33.55 -8.51 -16.34
C PHE A 85 34.12 -8.69 -17.74
N LYS A 86 34.90 -7.71 -18.19
CA LYS A 86 35.68 -7.79 -19.41
C LYS A 86 37.12 -7.36 -19.11
N LEU A 87 38.08 -8.20 -19.53
CA LEU A 87 39.50 -7.90 -19.45
C LEU A 87 39.90 -6.94 -20.58
N THR A 88 40.75 -5.98 -20.25
CA THR A 88 41.33 -4.99 -21.21
C THR A 88 42.85 -5.14 -21.37
N SER A 89 43.41 -6.15 -20.74
CA SER A 89 44.83 -6.47 -20.81
C SER A 89 45.06 -7.98 -20.84
N LYS A 90 46.25 -8.43 -21.22
CA LYS A 90 46.68 -9.84 -21.15
C LYS A 90 46.91 -10.33 -19.70
N THR A 91 46.08 -9.92 -18.78
CA THR A 91 46.13 -10.37 -17.40
C THR A 91 45.54 -11.76 -17.29
N ASP A 92 46.16 -12.66 -16.53
CA ASP A 92 45.61 -13.99 -16.26
C ASP A 92 44.30 -13.81 -15.46
N GLU A 93 43.31 -14.59 -15.77
CA GLU A 93 42.01 -14.55 -15.13
C GLU A 93 42.10 -14.80 -13.61
N LYS A 94 43.06 -15.63 -13.17
CA LYS A 94 43.34 -15.86 -11.73
C LYS A 94 43.80 -14.60 -11.03
N ASP A 95 44.74 -13.88 -11.62
CA ASP A 95 45.25 -12.63 -11.06
C ASP A 95 44.17 -11.57 -11.08
N TYR A 96 43.30 -11.54 -12.11
CA TYR A 96 42.15 -10.64 -12.17
C TYR A 96 41.21 -10.86 -10.99
N PHE A 97 40.80 -12.11 -10.69
CA PHE A 97 39.94 -12.41 -9.56
C PHE A 97 40.62 -12.04 -8.20
N ARG A 98 41.90 -12.22 -8.10
CA ARG A 98 42.64 -11.80 -6.92
C ARG A 98 42.59 -10.28 -6.74
N TYR A 99 42.87 -9.50 -7.79
CA TYR A 99 42.78 -8.04 -7.74
C TYR A 99 41.36 -7.53 -7.50
N LEU A 100 40.37 -8.18 -8.10
CA LEU A 100 38.98 -7.90 -7.91
C LEU A 100 38.57 -8.08 -6.44
N TYR A 101 38.93 -9.19 -5.83
CA TYR A 101 38.71 -9.49 -4.41
C TYR A 101 39.37 -8.46 -3.51
N LEU A 102 40.68 -8.22 -3.70
CA LEU A 102 41.46 -7.29 -2.90
C LEU A 102 40.97 -5.84 -3.00
N SER A 103 40.46 -5.43 -4.15
CA SER A 103 39.88 -4.09 -4.33
C SER A 103 38.57 -3.89 -3.59
N SER A 104 37.91 -4.96 -3.13
CA SER A 104 36.54 -4.92 -2.67
C SER A 104 36.29 -5.51 -1.29
N ILE A 105 37.22 -6.28 -0.74
CA ILE A 105 37.05 -6.98 0.55
C ILE A 105 36.75 -6.03 1.73
N ASN A 106 37.34 -4.85 1.72
CA ASN A 106 37.18 -3.82 2.76
C ASN A 106 36.22 -2.69 2.31
N ASP A 107 35.47 -2.90 1.22
CA ASP A 107 34.48 -1.98 0.72
C ASP A 107 33.11 -2.42 1.26
N ASN A 108 32.60 -1.69 2.25
CA ASN A 108 31.35 -1.98 2.94
C ASN A 108 30.09 -1.66 2.11
N THR A 109 30.25 -1.11 0.89
CA THR A 109 29.13 -0.88 -0.02
C THR A 109 28.54 -2.21 -0.51
N GLU A 110 27.28 -2.18 -0.94
CA GLU A 110 26.63 -3.37 -1.51
C GLU A 110 27.33 -3.84 -2.79
N GLU A 111 27.85 -2.89 -3.60
CA GLU A 111 28.67 -3.18 -4.75
C GLU A 111 29.97 -3.91 -4.35
N GLY A 112 30.65 -3.46 -3.30
CA GLY A 112 31.86 -4.09 -2.78
C GLY A 112 31.58 -5.53 -2.32
N LYS A 113 30.52 -5.73 -1.55
CA LYS A 113 30.09 -7.07 -1.08
C LYS A 113 29.75 -8.00 -2.26
N SER A 114 29.06 -7.50 -3.26
CA SER A 114 28.70 -8.26 -4.45
C SER A 114 29.92 -8.69 -5.25
N ILE A 115 30.89 -7.78 -5.46
CA ILE A 115 32.13 -8.06 -6.16
C ILE A 115 32.95 -9.11 -5.41
N THR A 116 33.05 -8.99 -4.08
CA THR A 116 33.74 -9.95 -3.22
C THR A 116 33.10 -11.33 -3.33
N ALA A 117 31.75 -11.43 -3.22
CA ALA A 117 31.02 -12.67 -3.37
C ALA A 117 31.20 -13.31 -4.75
N PHE A 118 31.16 -12.50 -5.83
CA PHE A 118 31.41 -12.96 -7.19
C PHE A 118 32.82 -13.54 -7.35
N SER A 119 33.82 -12.87 -6.76
CA SER A 119 35.22 -13.32 -6.84
C SER A 119 35.42 -14.68 -6.15
N ILE A 120 34.88 -14.87 -4.94
CA ILE A 120 34.96 -16.11 -4.18
C ILE A 120 34.20 -17.24 -4.90
N LYS A 121 33.03 -16.95 -5.46
CA LYS A 121 32.23 -17.94 -6.21
C LYS A 121 32.92 -18.51 -7.43
N ASN A 122 33.64 -17.66 -8.17
CA ASN A 122 34.29 -18.05 -9.42
C ASN A 122 35.71 -18.57 -9.23
N TYR A 123 36.37 -18.21 -8.12
CA TYR A 123 37.71 -18.72 -7.79
C TYR A 123 37.73 -19.27 -6.34
N LYS A 124 37.55 -20.59 -6.22
CA LYS A 124 37.51 -21.30 -4.92
C LYS A 124 38.81 -21.11 -4.12
N ASP A 125 38.71 -20.99 -2.80
CA ASP A 125 39.80 -20.83 -1.85
C ASP A 125 40.59 -19.50 -2.01
N LEU A 126 40.07 -18.50 -2.68
CA LEU A 126 40.71 -17.20 -2.84
C LEU A 126 40.94 -16.52 -1.47
N ASP A 127 39.93 -16.59 -0.61
CA ASP A 127 39.92 -16.06 0.77
C ASP A 127 40.93 -16.74 1.69
N LYS A 128 41.20 -18.05 1.50
CA LYS A 128 42.15 -18.84 2.31
C LYS A 128 43.60 -18.66 1.89
N LYS A 129 43.85 -18.19 0.68
CA LYS A 129 45.20 -18.07 0.10
C LYS A 129 45.83 -16.70 0.27
N ILE A 130 45.09 -15.71 0.74
CA ILE A 130 45.53 -14.31 0.84
C ILE A 130 45.61 -13.94 2.31
N ASN A 131 46.82 -13.55 2.76
CA ASN A 131 46.98 -12.94 4.08
C ASN A 131 46.58 -11.45 4.01
N LEU A 132 45.37 -11.15 4.49
CA LEU A 132 44.75 -9.84 4.41
C LEU A 132 45.49 -8.75 5.23
N GLU A 133 46.23 -9.13 6.28
CA GLU A 133 46.97 -8.22 7.15
C GLU A 133 48.15 -7.51 6.44
N LEU A 134 48.58 -8.06 5.31
CA LEU A 134 49.67 -7.51 4.53
C LEU A 134 49.27 -6.34 3.61
N TYR A 135 47.98 -6.02 3.54
CA TYR A 135 47.43 -5.03 2.61
C TYR A 135 46.96 -3.79 3.37
N ASP A 136 47.34 -2.63 2.88
CA ASP A 136 46.83 -1.33 3.33
C ASP A 136 45.59 -0.96 2.49
N TYR A 137 44.39 -0.96 3.12
CA TYR A 137 43.15 -0.79 2.43
C TYR A 137 42.70 0.65 2.33
N LEU A 138 42.20 1.04 1.15
CA LEU A 138 41.55 2.29 0.88
C LEU A 138 40.01 2.02 0.83
N PRO A 139 39.23 2.42 1.86
CA PRO A 139 37.80 2.24 1.85
C PRO A 139 37.11 3.20 0.89
N PHE A 140 35.93 2.82 0.37
CA PHE A 140 35.13 3.72 -0.41
C PHE A 140 34.53 4.83 0.47
N LEU A 141 34.73 6.09 0.05
CA LEU A 141 34.16 7.27 0.69
C LEU A 141 33.42 8.11 -0.37
N ALA A 142 32.29 8.73 0.00
CA ALA A 142 31.55 9.61 -0.91
C ALA A 142 32.39 10.80 -1.42
N SER A 143 33.32 11.31 -0.59
CA SER A 143 34.26 12.35 -0.93
C SER A 143 35.43 11.87 -1.84
N ASN A 144 35.73 10.55 -1.80
CA ASN A 144 36.72 9.91 -2.65
C ASN A 144 36.15 8.57 -3.14
N PRO A 145 35.41 8.55 -4.23
CA PRO A 145 34.65 7.38 -4.70
C PRO A 145 35.52 6.34 -5.43
N ILE A 146 36.62 5.97 -4.78
CA ILE A 146 37.59 4.94 -5.20
C ILE A 146 37.85 4.04 -4.00
N SER A 147 37.83 2.73 -4.20
CA SER A 147 38.25 1.73 -3.21
C SER A 147 39.38 0.88 -3.74
N GLY A 148 40.13 0.23 -2.86
CA GLY A 148 41.26 -0.63 -3.25
C GLY A 148 42.19 -0.94 -2.11
N CYS A 149 43.43 -1.31 -2.46
CA CYS A 149 44.47 -1.56 -1.48
C CYS A 149 45.86 -1.34 -2.06
N ASN A 150 46.84 -1.22 -1.17
CA ASN A 150 48.27 -1.19 -1.46
C ASN A 150 48.95 -2.42 -0.86
N TYR A 151 49.91 -2.99 -1.56
CA TYR A 151 50.76 -4.05 -1.09
C TYR A 151 52.15 -3.93 -1.71
N SER A 152 53.20 -3.64 -0.92
CA SER A 152 54.51 -3.37 -1.42
C SER A 152 54.47 -2.31 -2.54
N ASN A 153 54.90 -2.67 -3.76
CA ASN A 153 54.87 -1.79 -4.94
C ASN A 153 53.58 -1.97 -5.80
N MET A 154 52.59 -2.68 -5.31
CA MET A 154 51.34 -2.92 -6.04
C MET A 154 50.26 -2.01 -5.50
N GLU A 155 49.59 -1.28 -6.39
CA GLU A 155 48.51 -0.39 -6.11
C GLU A 155 47.27 -0.83 -6.90
N ILE A 156 46.19 -1.26 -6.21
CA ILE A 156 44.94 -1.69 -6.81
C ILE A 156 43.89 -0.63 -6.52
N ARG A 157 43.19 -0.17 -7.55
CA ARG A 157 42.10 0.81 -7.43
C ARG A 157 40.90 0.39 -8.28
N LYS A 158 39.71 0.58 -7.69
CA LYS A 158 38.41 0.34 -8.32
C LYS A 158 37.55 1.60 -8.15
N GLY A 159 36.86 2.02 -9.20
CA GLY A 159 35.98 3.19 -9.15
C GLY A 159 35.20 3.39 -10.44
N SER A 160 34.34 4.43 -10.45
CA SER A 160 33.65 4.84 -11.66
C SER A 160 34.61 5.31 -12.75
N LEU A 161 34.15 5.38 -14.00
CA LEU A 161 34.95 5.88 -15.11
C LEU A 161 35.56 7.27 -14.80
N GLN A 162 34.73 8.18 -14.26
CA GLN A 162 35.18 9.53 -13.90
C GLN A 162 36.18 9.53 -12.75
N SER A 163 35.92 8.72 -11.70
CA SER A 163 36.83 8.65 -10.53
C SER A 163 38.21 8.11 -10.92
N ILE A 164 38.26 7.08 -11.76
CA ILE A 164 39.49 6.51 -12.24
C ILE A 164 40.20 7.44 -13.23
N ALA A 165 39.46 8.18 -14.06
CA ALA A 165 40.04 9.20 -14.92
C ALA A 165 40.79 10.28 -14.09
N ASN A 166 40.13 10.80 -13.07
CA ASN A 166 40.72 11.76 -12.13
C ASN A 166 41.95 11.20 -11.42
N TYR A 167 41.86 9.96 -10.92
CA TYR A 167 43.01 9.27 -10.28
C TYR A 167 44.20 9.09 -11.20
N LEU A 168 43.97 8.82 -12.48
CA LEU A 168 45.05 8.65 -13.47
C LEU A 168 45.54 9.97 -14.03
N GLY A 169 44.90 11.11 -13.70
CA GLY A 169 45.21 12.42 -14.29
C GLY A 169 44.90 12.49 -15.78
N LYS A 170 43.88 11.78 -16.22
CA LYS A 170 43.48 11.64 -17.63
C LYS A 170 42.05 12.12 -17.86
N THR A 171 41.73 12.49 -19.11
CA THR A 171 40.32 12.67 -19.52
C THR A 171 39.73 11.33 -20.00
N ILE A 172 38.39 11.22 -19.96
CA ILE A 172 37.69 10.00 -20.38
C ILE A 172 37.99 9.69 -21.87
N GLU A 173 38.09 10.71 -22.69
CA GLU A 173 38.38 10.61 -24.11
C GLU A 173 39.78 10.06 -24.39
N SER A 174 40.71 10.21 -23.45
CA SER A 174 42.11 9.72 -23.56
C SER A 174 42.27 8.22 -23.24
N PHE A 175 41.17 7.56 -22.81
CA PHE A 175 41.22 6.12 -22.57
C PHE A 175 41.33 5.32 -23.87
N PRO A 176 41.97 4.11 -23.86
CA PRO A 176 42.03 3.25 -25.06
C PRO A 176 40.66 3.01 -25.66
N GLN A 177 40.59 2.97 -26.98
CA GLN A 177 39.30 2.73 -27.69
C GLN A 177 38.59 1.45 -27.24
N GLU A 178 39.35 0.42 -26.89
CA GLU A 178 38.81 -0.84 -26.34
C GLU A 178 38.07 -0.59 -25.03
N VAL A 179 38.65 0.17 -24.09
CA VAL A 179 37.99 0.53 -22.82
C VAL A 179 36.69 1.33 -23.06
N GLN A 180 36.77 2.32 -23.94
CA GLN A 180 35.59 3.13 -24.30
C GLN A 180 34.48 2.30 -24.95
N SER A 181 34.83 1.34 -25.81
CA SER A 181 33.86 0.46 -26.48
C SER A 181 33.16 -0.48 -25.47
N ILE A 182 33.92 -1.06 -24.54
CA ILE A 182 33.37 -1.93 -23.50
C ILE A 182 32.47 -1.13 -22.53
N VAL A 183 32.91 0.09 -22.14
CA VAL A 183 32.07 0.97 -21.29
C VAL A 183 30.75 1.31 -21.99
N LYS A 184 30.79 1.64 -23.28
CA LYS A 184 29.59 1.90 -24.06
C LYS A 184 28.71 0.65 -24.21
N GLU A 185 29.29 -0.54 -24.36
CA GLU A 185 28.55 -1.80 -24.40
C GLU A 185 27.87 -2.11 -23.08
N VAL A 186 28.58 -1.97 -21.95
CA VAL A 186 28.02 -2.12 -20.59
C VAL A 186 26.87 -1.13 -20.38
N ALA A 187 27.07 0.13 -20.76
CA ALA A 187 26.01 1.14 -20.66
C ALA A 187 24.79 0.82 -21.53
N LYS A 188 24.98 0.27 -22.75
CA LYS A 188 23.87 -0.18 -23.62
C LYS A 188 23.08 -1.35 -23.03
N THR A 189 23.72 -2.20 -22.24
CA THR A 189 23.03 -3.29 -21.49
C THR A 189 22.52 -2.84 -20.13
N HIS A 190 22.53 -1.52 -19.87
CA HIS A 190 22.03 -0.90 -18.61
C HIS A 190 22.82 -1.30 -17.36
N GLY A 191 24.07 -1.73 -17.57
CA GLY A 191 25.03 -1.95 -16.51
C GLY A 191 25.70 -0.64 -16.06
N THR A 192 26.18 -0.64 -14.83
CA THR A 192 27.10 0.40 -14.34
C THR A 192 28.52 -0.13 -14.46
N PRO A 193 29.36 0.46 -15.34
CA PRO A 193 30.73 0.03 -15.46
C PRO A 193 31.58 0.59 -14.31
N LEU A 194 32.31 -0.29 -13.62
CA LEU A 194 33.42 0.11 -12.75
C LEU A 194 34.74 -0.31 -13.37
N ILE A 195 35.73 0.54 -13.28
CA ILE A 195 37.08 0.31 -13.82
C ILE A 195 37.97 -0.25 -12.70
N LEU A 196 38.68 -1.33 -13.01
CA LEU A 196 39.71 -1.90 -12.14
C LEU A 196 41.08 -1.59 -12.69
N THR A 197 41.97 -1.01 -11.87
CA THR A 197 43.34 -0.67 -12.24
C THR A 197 44.34 -1.32 -11.28
N VAL A 198 45.48 -1.71 -11.82
CA VAL A 198 46.64 -2.15 -11.05
C VAL A 198 47.87 -1.35 -11.54
N ASN A 199 48.57 -0.73 -10.60
CA ASN A 199 49.71 0.13 -10.89
C ASN A 199 49.42 1.15 -12.00
N LYS A 200 48.29 1.85 -11.87
CA LYS A 200 47.80 2.86 -12.82
C LYS A 200 47.49 2.33 -14.23
N LYS A 201 47.47 1.00 -14.45
CA LYS A 201 47.06 0.39 -15.72
C LYS A 201 45.65 -0.18 -15.55
N ILE A 202 44.76 0.10 -16.51
CA ILE A 202 43.42 -0.49 -16.56
C ILE A 202 43.57 -1.96 -16.96
N ILE A 203 43.06 -2.86 -16.12
CA ILE A 203 43.14 -4.30 -16.34
C ILE A 203 41.79 -4.91 -16.71
N GLY A 204 40.69 -4.27 -16.36
CA GLY A 204 39.35 -4.75 -16.72
C GLY A 204 38.24 -3.81 -16.28
N ILE A 205 37.08 -4.15 -16.76
CA ILE A 205 35.84 -3.42 -16.49
C ILE A 205 34.84 -4.39 -15.84
N ILE A 206 34.35 -4.01 -14.68
CA ILE A 206 33.35 -4.72 -13.90
C ILE A 206 31.97 -4.22 -14.35
N ASN A 207 31.05 -5.13 -14.63
CA ASN A 207 29.69 -4.80 -15.02
C ASN A 207 28.75 -5.08 -13.86
N LEU A 208 28.18 -4.02 -13.29
CA LEU A 208 27.17 -4.10 -12.23
C LEU A 208 25.79 -3.86 -12.80
N HIS A 209 24.85 -4.69 -12.41
CA HIS A 209 23.44 -4.53 -12.77
C HIS A 209 22.57 -4.46 -11.51
N ASP A 210 21.53 -3.64 -11.58
CA ASP A 210 20.46 -3.67 -10.60
C ASP A 210 19.47 -4.76 -11.02
N SER A 211 19.44 -5.85 -10.25
CA SER A 211 18.67 -7.04 -10.58
C SER A 211 17.18 -6.83 -10.34
N LEU A 212 16.36 -7.28 -11.28
CA LEU A 212 14.91 -7.33 -11.08
C LEU A 212 14.56 -8.29 -9.94
N ARG A 213 13.58 -7.91 -9.13
CA ARG A 213 13.09 -8.79 -8.06
C ARG A 213 12.48 -10.07 -8.63
N LYS A 214 12.70 -11.20 -7.94
CA LYS A 214 12.15 -12.49 -8.34
C LYS A 214 10.62 -12.44 -8.36
N GLY A 215 10.00 -12.88 -9.45
CA GLY A 215 8.55 -12.94 -9.60
C GLY A 215 7.86 -11.60 -9.88
N VAL A 216 8.59 -10.47 -9.98
CA VAL A 216 8.00 -9.13 -10.20
C VAL A 216 7.17 -9.07 -11.49
N VAL A 217 7.59 -9.73 -12.57
CA VAL A 217 6.83 -9.78 -13.84
C VAL A 217 5.43 -10.39 -13.62
N GLY A 218 5.35 -11.49 -12.87
CA GLY A 218 4.07 -12.11 -12.56
C GLY A 218 3.19 -11.26 -11.63
N GLN A 219 3.80 -10.47 -10.75
CA GLN A 219 3.07 -9.53 -9.89
C GLN A 219 2.48 -8.37 -10.71
N ILE A 220 3.26 -7.81 -11.64
CA ILE A 220 2.82 -6.76 -12.58
C ILE A 220 1.64 -7.26 -13.41
N GLY A 221 1.76 -8.44 -14.05
CA GLY A 221 0.66 -9.01 -14.82
C GLY A 221 -0.60 -9.26 -13.98
N SER A 222 -0.45 -9.61 -12.69
CA SER A 222 -1.59 -9.77 -11.78
C SER A 222 -2.29 -8.44 -11.49
N ILE A 223 -1.53 -7.34 -11.34
CA ILE A 223 -2.09 -6.00 -11.13
C ILE A 223 -2.84 -5.53 -12.37
N GLU A 224 -2.24 -5.63 -13.55
CA GLU A 224 -2.91 -5.25 -14.81
C GLU A 224 -4.19 -6.08 -15.06
N ASN A 225 -4.14 -7.39 -14.82
CA ASN A 225 -5.31 -8.27 -14.94
C ASN A 225 -6.42 -7.92 -13.93
N SER A 226 -6.10 -7.23 -12.83
CA SER A 226 -7.10 -6.72 -11.89
C SER A 226 -7.78 -5.43 -12.39
N GLY A 227 -7.35 -4.88 -13.53
CA GLY A 227 -7.88 -3.66 -14.14
C GLY A 227 -7.23 -2.37 -13.59
N ILE A 228 -6.05 -2.47 -12.96
CA ILE A 228 -5.24 -1.31 -12.53
C ILE A 228 -4.19 -1.06 -13.59
N ALA A 229 -4.13 0.16 -14.14
CA ALA A 229 -3.08 0.55 -15.07
C ALA A 229 -1.75 0.75 -14.35
N ILE A 230 -0.65 0.37 -14.99
CA ILE A 230 0.69 0.51 -14.42
C ILE A 230 1.50 1.51 -15.24
N ILE A 231 2.20 2.39 -14.55
CA ILE A 231 3.17 3.32 -15.10
C ILE A 231 4.48 3.16 -14.31
N MET A 232 5.58 2.90 -15.00
CA MET A 232 6.90 2.91 -14.34
C MET A 232 7.45 4.33 -14.33
N VAL A 233 8.00 4.76 -13.18
CA VAL A 233 8.68 6.04 -13.02
C VAL A 233 10.12 5.79 -12.57
N THR A 234 11.09 6.48 -13.15
CA THR A 234 12.51 6.28 -12.82
C THR A 234 13.33 7.52 -13.10
N GLY A 235 14.39 7.74 -12.30
CA GLY A 235 15.43 8.72 -12.59
C GLY A 235 16.41 8.31 -13.68
N ASP A 236 16.34 7.09 -14.19
CA ASP A 236 17.19 6.62 -15.28
C ASP A 236 16.82 7.32 -16.60
N ASN A 237 17.79 7.32 -17.55
CA ASN A 237 17.56 7.81 -18.89
C ASN A 237 16.54 6.96 -19.66
N ALA A 238 15.98 7.51 -20.75
CA ALA A 238 14.91 6.90 -21.54
C ALA A 238 15.30 5.52 -22.12
N ILE A 239 16.56 5.30 -22.47
CA ILE A 239 17.03 4.03 -23.06
C ILE A 239 16.96 2.92 -22.00
N THR A 240 17.48 3.16 -20.80
CA THR A 240 17.44 2.23 -19.67
C THR A 240 16.00 1.95 -19.23
N ALA A 241 15.20 3.00 -19.10
CA ALA A 241 13.80 2.89 -18.73
C ALA A 241 13.00 2.03 -19.72
N SER A 242 13.16 2.28 -21.02
CA SER A 242 12.49 1.54 -22.09
C SER A 242 12.82 0.04 -22.05
N TYR A 243 14.10 -0.31 -21.87
CA TYR A 243 14.52 -1.70 -21.77
C TYR A 243 13.90 -2.41 -20.57
N ILE A 244 13.94 -1.80 -19.40
CA ILE A 244 13.37 -2.38 -18.17
C ILE A 244 11.85 -2.52 -18.31
N ALA A 245 11.16 -1.48 -18.78
CA ALA A 245 9.72 -1.50 -19.03
C ALA A 245 9.34 -2.66 -19.98
N LYS A 246 10.06 -2.82 -21.08
CA LYS A 246 9.85 -3.93 -22.03
C LYS A 246 10.06 -5.30 -21.37
N LYS A 247 11.11 -5.46 -20.56
CA LYS A 247 11.40 -6.70 -19.83
C LYS A 247 10.34 -7.06 -18.80
N LEU A 248 9.70 -6.05 -18.21
CA LEU A 248 8.61 -6.18 -17.23
C LEU A 248 7.23 -6.29 -17.88
N GLY A 249 7.09 -6.02 -19.17
CA GLY A 249 5.81 -5.96 -19.88
C GLY A 249 5.04 -4.66 -19.66
N ILE A 250 5.64 -3.65 -19.03
CA ILE A 250 5.01 -2.35 -18.74
C ILE A 250 4.98 -1.49 -20.01
N LYS A 251 3.81 -1.00 -20.40
CA LYS A 251 3.62 -0.23 -21.64
C LYS A 251 4.01 1.25 -21.48
N ASN A 252 3.73 1.83 -20.34
CA ASN A 252 3.90 3.27 -20.09
C ASN A 252 4.99 3.48 -19.04
N PHE A 253 5.91 4.41 -19.34
CA PHE A 253 6.96 4.78 -18.39
C PHE A 253 7.36 6.24 -18.55
N TYR A 254 7.87 6.82 -17.47
CA TYR A 254 8.54 8.12 -17.45
C TYR A 254 9.98 7.94 -17.02
N ALA A 255 10.91 8.51 -17.81
CA ALA A 255 12.34 8.51 -17.57
C ALA A 255 12.81 9.90 -17.09
N ASP A 256 14.06 9.98 -16.63
CA ASP A 256 14.69 11.23 -16.16
C ASP A 256 13.80 11.98 -15.16
N CYS A 257 13.16 11.22 -14.23
CA CYS A 257 12.25 11.77 -13.24
C CYS A 257 13.00 12.21 -11.99
N THR A 258 12.98 13.52 -11.71
CA THR A 258 13.31 14.06 -10.38
C THR A 258 12.15 13.80 -9.40
N PRO A 259 12.35 13.95 -8.07
CA PRO A 259 11.26 13.85 -7.10
C PRO A 259 10.09 14.80 -7.41
N GLU A 260 10.37 16.04 -7.86
CA GLU A 260 9.38 17.04 -8.24
C GLU A 260 8.59 16.60 -9.46
N LYS A 261 9.27 16.02 -10.46
CA LYS A 261 8.61 15.53 -11.68
C LYS A 261 7.69 14.34 -11.38
N LYS A 262 8.06 13.45 -10.44
CA LYS A 262 7.17 12.37 -9.98
C LYS A 262 5.91 12.94 -9.35
N LEU A 263 6.04 13.98 -8.51
CA LEU A 263 4.93 14.70 -7.90
C LEU A 263 4.00 15.34 -8.96
N GLU A 264 4.56 16.02 -9.97
CA GLU A 264 3.80 16.64 -11.06
C GLU A 264 3.01 15.62 -11.87
N ILE A 265 3.60 14.44 -12.16
CA ILE A 265 2.92 13.35 -12.87
C ILE A 265 1.68 12.90 -12.07
N ILE A 266 1.83 12.69 -10.77
CA ILE A 266 0.71 12.28 -9.91
C ILE A 266 -0.39 13.34 -9.94
N ARG A 267 -0.07 14.61 -9.71
CA ARG A 267 -1.02 15.70 -9.74
C ARG A 267 -1.77 15.79 -11.08
N SER A 268 -1.05 15.69 -12.19
CA SER A 268 -1.66 15.75 -13.52
C SER A 268 -2.63 14.59 -13.79
N LEU A 269 -2.43 13.43 -13.18
CA LEU A 269 -3.34 12.31 -13.27
C LEU A 269 -4.56 12.50 -12.35
N GLN A 270 -4.34 13.01 -11.14
CA GLN A 270 -5.42 13.34 -10.20
C GLN A 270 -6.34 14.45 -10.74
N GLU A 271 -5.79 15.47 -11.39
CA GLU A 271 -6.55 16.53 -12.08
C GLU A 271 -7.45 16.00 -13.21
N LYS A 272 -7.08 14.87 -13.81
CA LYS A 272 -7.92 14.16 -14.80
C LYS A 272 -8.99 13.27 -14.16
N GLY A 273 -9.08 13.25 -12.82
CA GLY A 273 -10.05 12.49 -12.07
C GLY A 273 -9.67 11.02 -11.79
N PHE A 274 -8.40 10.62 -12.02
CA PHE A 274 -7.94 9.27 -11.67
C PHE A 274 -7.58 9.17 -10.20
N ILE A 275 -7.90 8.05 -9.59
CA ILE A 275 -7.36 7.65 -8.28
C ILE A 275 -5.99 7.01 -8.50
N VAL A 276 -4.96 7.65 -7.95
CA VAL A 276 -3.56 7.36 -8.26
C VAL A 276 -2.85 6.75 -7.06
N GLY A 277 -2.26 5.57 -7.28
CA GLY A 277 -1.31 4.95 -6.34
C GLY A 277 0.14 5.27 -6.72
N MET A 278 0.99 5.44 -5.71
CA MET A 278 2.45 5.47 -5.87
C MET A 278 3.05 4.36 -5.02
N CYS A 279 3.94 3.57 -5.60
CA CYS A 279 4.69 2.54 -4.91
C CYS A 279 6.18 2.84 -5.02
N GLY A 280 6.85 3.00 -3.89
CA GLY A 280 8.27 3.32 -3.77
C GLY A 280 8.82 3.03 -2.39
N ASP A 281 10.15 2.98 -2.26
CA ASP A 281 10.84 2.73 -0.99
C ASP A 281 11.96 3.75 -0.72
N GLY A 282 12.31 4.56 -1.72
CA GLY A 282 13.41 5.53 -1.67
C GLY A 282 13.05 6.85 -1.02
N LEU A 283 14.06 7.53 -0.47
CA LEU A 283 13.93 8.88 0.08
C LEU A 283 13.37 9.87 -0.97
N ASN A 284 13.70 9.64 -2.24
CA ASN A 284 13.28 10.47 -3.38
C ASN A 284 11.79 10.30 -3.73
N ASP A 285 11.12 9.30 -3.13
CA ASP A 285 9.70 9.01 -3.38
C ASP A 285 8.77 9.61 -2.33
N ALA A 286 9.30 10.13 -1.22
CA ALA A 286 8.50 10.60 -0.09
C ALA A 286 7.44 11.64 -0.50
N LEU A 287 7.80 12.62 -1.34
CA LEU A 287 6.86 13.63 -1.84
C LEU A 287 5.77 13.01 -2.73
N ALA A 288 6.15 12.07 -3.58
CA ALA A 288 5.23 11.37 -4.48
C ALA A 288 4.29 10.43 -3.71
N LEU A 289 4.82 9.71 -2.69
CA LEU A 289 4.03 8.84 -1.80
C LEU A 289 3.00 9.64 -1.00
N ALA A 290 3.39 10.81 -0.47
CA ALA A 290 2.49 11.67 0.30
C ALA A 290 1.41 12.33 -0.57
N GLN A 291 1.69 12.62 -1.85
CA GLN A 291 0.74 13.23 -2.77
C GLN A 291 -0.27 12.22 -3.31
N ALA A 292 0.14 10.97 -3.51
CA ALA A 292 -0.71 9.94 -4.09
C ALA A 292 -1.91 9.63 -3.19
N ASP A 293 -3.06 9.28 -3.79
CA ASP A 293 -4.25 8.83 -3.06
C ASP A 293 -3.93 7.56 -2.27
N ILE A 294 -3.00 6.72 -2.80
CA ILE A 294 -2.49 5.53 -2.14
C ILE A 294 -0.97 5.53 -2.24
N GLY A 295 -0.30 5.94 -1.18
CA GLY A 295 1.15 5.85 -1.04
C GLY A 295 1.54 4.49 -0.45
N TYR A 296 1.90 3.52 -1.28
CA TYR A 296 2.25 2.16 -0.88
C TYR A 296 3.76 2.00 -0.72
N THR A 297 4.22 1.65 0.47
CA THR A 297 5.65 1.49 0.79
C THR A 297 5.94 0.17 1.49
N PHE A 298 7.22 -0.16 1.68
CA PHE A 298 7.67 -1.41 2.28
C PHE A 298 8.50 -1.16 3.54
N GLU A 299 8.30 -2.00 4.58
CA GLU A 299 9.03 -1.90 5.85
C GLU A 299 10.45 -2.48 5.74
N ASP A 300 10.62 -3.61 5.04
CA ASP A 300 11.84 -4.42 5.05
C ASP A 300 13.09 -3.70 4.50
N ARG A 301 12.93 -2.64 3.72
CA ARG A 301 14.00 -1.78 3.20
C ARG A 301 13.65 -0.31 3.14
N GLY A 302 12.45 0.05 3.58
CA GLY A 302 11.97 1.43 3.49
C GLY A 302 12.77 2.37 4.40
N TYR A 303 13.17 3.50 3.85
CA TYR A 303 13.67 4.58 4.67
C TYR A 303 12.53 5.11 5.55
N VAL A 304 12.83 5.48 6.79
CA VAL A 304 11.83 5.99 7.75
C VAL A 304 10.96 7.09 7.14
N HIS A 305 11.56 8.00 6.37
CA HIS A 305 10.82 9.07 5.69
C HIS A 305 9.82 8.56 4.65
N SER A 306 10.13 7.50 3.90
CA SER A 306 9.20 6.90 2.94
C SER A 306 8.06 6.17 3.65
N ILE A 307 8.37 5.47 4.75
CA ILE A 307 7.36 4.80 5.59
C ILE A 307 6.39 5.81 6.20
N LEU A 308 6.90 6.96 6.68
CA LEU A 308 6.08 8.03 7.25
C LEU A 308 5.28 8.80 6.19
N ALA A 309 5.79 8.89 4.96
CA ALA A 309 5.11 9.56 3.86
C ALA A 309 4.04 8.66 3.19
N GLY A 310 4.21 7.35 3.25
CA GLY A 310 3.22 6.39 2.75
C GLY A 310 2.02 6.30 3.68
N ASN A 311 0.85 6.09 3.11
CA ASN A 311 -0.37 5.84 3.90
C ASN A 311 -0.74 4.34 3.99
N ILE A 312 -0.06 3.48 3.22
CA ILE A 312 -0.14 2.01 3.28
C ILE A 312 1.28 1.45 3.37
N VAL A 313 1.54 0.64 4.39
CA VAL A 313 2.86 0.02 4.63
C VAL A 313 2.74 -1.49 4.57
N ALA A 314 3.47 -2.13 3.66
CA ALA A 314 3.58 -3.58 3.61
C ALA A 314 4.87 -4.04 4.32
N LYS A 315 4.75 -5.06 5.18
CA LYS A 315 5.90 -5.61 5.91
C LYS A 315 6.93 -6.26 4.99
N HIS A 316 6.44 -6.91 3.92
CA HIS A 316 7.27 -7.58 2.94
C HIS A 316 7.10 -6.97 1.56
N HIS A 317 8.18 -7.04 0.78
CA HIS A 317 8.21 -6.52 -0.57
C HIS A 317 7.37 -7.38 -1.54
N ASN A 318 6.06 -7.11 -1.58
CA ASN A 318 5.11 -7.82 -2.43
C ASN A 318 4.09 -6.85 -3.05
N LEU A 319 4.19 -6.61 -4.35
CA LEU A 319 3.28 -5.73 -5.08
C LEU A 319 1.84 -6.29 -5.17
N ARG A 320 1.63 -7.60 -4.99
CA ARG A 320 0.28 -8.19 -4.92
C ARG A 320 -0.53 -7.65 -3.74
N GLY A 321 0.12 -7.13 -2.72
CA GLY A 321 -0.55 -6.45 -1.62
C GLY A 321 -1.47 -5.31 -2.06
N ILE A 322 -1.17 -4.64 -3.17
CA ILE A 322 -2.04 -3.62 -3.78
C ILE A 322 -3.39 -4.22 -4.21
N ILE A 323 -3.37 -5.42 -4.80
CA ILE A 323 -4.60 -6.14 -5.20
C ILE A 323 -5.37 -6.61 -3.95
N GLU A 324 -4.66 -7.09 -2.93
CA GLU A 324 -5.26 -7.53 -1.67
C GLU A 324 -5.94 -6.38 -0.94
N LEU A 325 -5.28 -5.21 -0.88
CA LEU A 325 -5.83 -3.96 -0.38
C LEU A 325 -7.14 -3.63 -1.11
N ARG A 326 -7.09 -3.50 -2.44
CA ARG A 326 -8.26 -3.18 -3.27
C ARG A 326 -9.41 -4.16 -3.06
N ASN A 327 -9.13 -5.46 -3.01
CA ASN A 327 -10.14 -6.49 -2.84
C ASN A 327 -10.79 -6.44 -1.44
N GLU A 328 -10.02 -6.20 -0.39
CA GLU A 328 -10.59 -6.07 0.95
C GLU A 328 -11.42 -4.78 1.07
N CYS A 329 -10.94 -3.68 0.51
CA CYS A 329 -11.69 -2.41 0.46
C CYS A 329 -13.03 -2.58 -0.27
N LYS A 330 -13.09 -3.28 -1.40
CA LYS A 330 -14.34 -3.60 -2.10
C LYS A 330 -15.34 -4.36 -1.20
N LYS A 331 -14.87 -5.33 -0.43
CA LYS A 331 -15.73 -6.06 0.52
C LYS A 331 -16.27 -5.13 1.60
N ILE A 332 -15.44 -4.24 2.11
CA ILE A 332 -15.82 -3.27 3.15
C ILE A 332 -16.85 -2.28 2.62
N THR A 333 -16.68 -1.77 1.40
CA THR A 333 -17.65 -0.87 0.75
C THR A 333 -19.03 -1.53 0.62
N VAL A 334 -19.07 -2.79 0.21
CA VAL A 334 -20.33 -3.55 0.15
C VAL A 334 -20.97 -3.70 1.54
N LYS A 335 -20.18 -4.01 2.56
CA LYS A 335 -20.68 -4.09 3.95
C LYS A 335 -21.19 -2.76 4.46
N LYS A 336 -20.46 -1.65 4.22
CA LYS A 336 -20.91 -0.30 4.55
C LYS A 336 -22.28 -0.01 3.92
N GLY A 337 -22.45 -0.31 2.62
CA GLY A 337 -23.71 -0.14 1.90
C GLY A 337 -24.85 -0.99 2.50
N ALA A 338 -24.60 -2.25 2.77
CA ALA A 338 -25.59 -3.16 3.36
C ALA A 338 -26.05 -2.71 4.75
N ILE A 339 -25.12 -2.27 5.61
CA ILE A 339 -25.41 -1.71 6.94
C ILE A 339 -26.19 -0.41 6.83
N THR A 340 -25.85 0.46 5.88
CA THR A 340 -26.59 1.70 5.64
C THR A 340 -28.04 1.42 5.27
N VAL A 341 -28.30 0.48 4.35
CA VAL A 341 -29.65 0.09 3.97
C VAL A 341 -30.41 -0.50 5.16
N TYR A 342 -29.77 -1.40 5.93
CA TYR A 342 -30.35 -1.96 7.15
C TYR A 342 -30.74 -0.86 8.14
N SER A 343 -29.86 0.08 8.42
CA SER A 343 -30.10 1.13 9.41
C SER A 343 -31.21 2.07 8.97
N ILE A 344 -31.19 2.54 7.72
CA ILE A 344 -32.25 3.42 7.19
C ILE A 344 -33.62 2.71 7.25
N THR A 345 -33.69 1.47 6.82
CA THR A 345 -34.96 0.73 6.84
C THR A 345 -35.43 0.44 8.27
N SER A 346 -34.51 0.19 9.20
CA SER A 346 -34.79 0.03 10.62
C SER A 346 -35.33 1.32 11.27
N ASP A 347 -34.70 2.47 10.96
CA ASP A 347 -35.15 3.75 11.46
C ASP A 347 -36.52 4.13 10.92
N VAL A 348 -36.75 3.90 9.63
CA VAL A 348 -38.10 4.09 9.02
C VAL A 348 -39.14 3.17 9.68
N ALA A 349 -38.84 1.90 9.92
CA ALA A 349 -39.75 0.99 10.61
C ALA A 349 -40.09 1.45 12.02
N LYS A 350 -39.13 1.96 12.77
CA LYS A 350 -39.32 2.55 14.12
C LYS A 350 -40.31 3.74 14.07
N TYR A 351 -40.25 4.59 13.05
CA TYR A 351 -41.24 5.68 12.90
C TYR A 351 -42.65 5.14 12.77
N PHE A 352 -42.85 4.08 11.95
CA PHE A 352 -44.18 3.47 11.80
C PHE A 352 -44.67 2.73 13.05
N ILE A 353 -43.77 2.36 13.96
CA ILE A 353 -44.12 1.75 15.25
C ILE A 353 -44.52 2.81 16.27
N ILE A 354 -43.66 3.82 16.47
CA ILE A 354 -43.72 4.73 17.61
C ILE A 354 -44.70 5.88 17.34
N VAL A 355 -44.72 6.45 16.14
CA VAL A 355 -45.56 7.63 15.84
C VAL A 355 -47.07 7.30 15.96
N PRO A 356 -47.58 6.20 15.39
CA PRO A 356 -49.01 5.83 15.60
C PRO A 356 -49.30 5.62 17.09
N ALA A 357 -48.46 4.91 17.82
CA ALA A 357 -48.67 4.66 19.25
C ALA A 357 -48.74 5.96 20.08
N LEU A 358 -47.88 6.93 19.77
CA LEU A 358 -47.81 8.21 20.45
C LEU A 358 -48.99 9.11 20.18
N PHE A 359 -49.51 9.12 18.96
CA PHE A 359 -50.56 10.06 18.51
C PHE A 359 -51.96 9.47 18.43
N THR A 360 -52.16 8.22 18.82
CA THR A 360 -53.50 7.59 18.80
C THR A 360 -54.52 8.34 19.65
N THR A 361 -54.10 8.94 20.79
CA THR A 361 -54.94 9.76 21.68
C THR A 361 -55.37 11.06 20.99
N ALA A 362 -54.46 11.72 20.24
CA ALA A 362 -54.71 12.97 19.54
C ALA A 362 -55.49 12.75 18.22
N PHE A 363 -55.18 11.65 17.54
CA PHE A 363 -55.75 11.31 16.24
C PHE A 363 -56.21 9.86 16.23
N PRO A 364 -57.47 9.56 16.64
CA PRO A 364 -58.00 8.19 16.72
C PRO A 364 -57.91 7.38 15.43
N SER A 365 -57.90 8.07 14.28
CA SER A 365 -57.69 7.42 12.95
C SER A 365 -56.34 6.70 12.82
N LEU A 366 -55.32 7.12 13.57
CA LEU A 366 -53.99 6.47 13.59
C LEU A 366 -54.01 5.11 14.30
N SER A 367 -55.07 4.78 15.04
CA SER A 367 -55.25 3.45 15.66
C SER A 367 -55.22 2.33 14.60
N LYS A 368 -55.66 2.61 13.37
CA LYS A 368 -55.57 1.66 12.24
C LYS A 368 -54.14 1.35 11.82
N LEU A 369 -53.20 2.24 12.10
CA LEU A 369 -51.79 2.05 11.84
C LEU A 369 -51.02 1.45 13.03
N ASN A 370 -51.64 1.37 14.22
CA ASN A 370 -51.07 0.68 15.37
C ASN A 370 -51.22 -0.86 15.23
N ILE A 371 -50.57 -1.40 14.22
CA ILE A 371 -50.63 -2.82 13.87
C ILE A 371 -50.14 -3.71 15.00
N MET A 372 -49.21 -3.22 15.80
CA MET A 372 -48.51 -3.98 16.86
C MET A 372 -49.31 -4.07 18.16
N GLN A 373 -50.36 -3.26 18.34
CA GLN A 373 -51.24 -3.23 19.51
C GLN A 373 -50.48 -3.26 20.83
N PHE A 374 -49.64 -2.26 21.07
CA PHE A 374 -48.85 -2.14 22.29
C PHE A 374 -49.70 -1.85 23.51
N GLN A 375 -49.31 -2.37 24.69
CA GLN A 375 -50.04 -2.25 25.95
C GLN A 375 -50.06 -0.82 26.51
N SER A 376 -48.91 -0.14 26.43
CA SER A 376 -48.76 1.24 26.91
C SER A 376 -47.75 2.00 26.07
N LEU A 377 -47.80 3.33 26.11
CA LEU A 377 -46.81 4.18 25.42
C LEU A 377 -45.42 4.06 26.08
N ASP A 378 -45.37 3.96 27.43
CA ASP A 378 -44.14 3.81 28.18
C ASP A 378 -43.42 2.52 27.80
N SER A 379 -44.15 1.42 27.63
CA SER A 379 -43.58 0.13 27.23
C SER A 379 -42.96 0.19 25.85
N VAL A 380 -43.59 0.88 24.88
CA VAL A 380 -43.06 1.05 23.51
C VAL A 380 -41.79 1.84 23.51
N LEU A 381 -41.74 2.97 24.21
CA LEU A 381 -40.58 3.82 24.27
C LEU A 381 -39.37 3.11 24.96
N LEU A 382 -39.63 2.47 26.11
CA LEU A 382 -38.61 1.71 26.80
C LEU A 382 -38.08 0.54 25.98
N ALA A 383 -38.98 -0.24 25.36
CA ALA A 383 -38.61 -1.35 24.48
C ALA A 383 -37.78 -0.87 23.28
N SER A 384 -38.10 0.31 22.72
CA SER A 384 -37.37 0.90 21.61
C SER A 384 -35.97 1.38 22.00
N VAL A 385 -35.80 1.95 23.21
CA VAL A 385 -34.50 2.33 23.74
C VAL A 385 -33.61 1.08 23.95
N ILE A 386 -34.19 0.02 24.56
CA ILE A 386 -33.49 -1.24 24.79
C ILE A 386 -33.10 -1.88 23.45
N PHE A 387 -33.99 -1.87 22.45
CA PHE A 387 -33.70 -2.37 21.12
C PHE A 387 -32.51 -1.65 20.48
N ASN A 388 -32.44 -0.30 20.58
CA ASN A 388 -31.32 0.47 20.05
C ASN A 388 -30.00 0.10 20.71
N GLY A 389 -30.00 -0.20 22.00
CA GLY A 389 -28.81 -0.66 22.73
C GLY A 389 -28.38 -2.07 22.33
N LEU A 390 -29.33 -2.98 22.12
CA LEU A 390 -29.03 -4.39 21.80
C LEU A 390 -28.70 -4.64 20.33
N ILE A 391 -29.18 -3.83 19.40
CA ILE A 391 -29.01 -4.09 17.97
C ILE A 391 -27.54 -4.00 17.53
N ILE A 392 -26.74 -3.10 18.13
CA ILE A 392 -25.34 -2.93 17.80
C ILE A 392 -24.55 -4.24 18.07
N PRO A 393 -24.54 -4.80 19.31
CA PRO A 393 -23.84 -6.05 19.58
C PRO A 393 -24.40 -7.23 18.77
N CYS A 394 -25.70 -7.26 18.48
CA CYS A 394 -26.33 -8.31 17.65
C CYS A 394 -25.85 -8.29 16.19
N LEU A 395 -25.46 -7.13 15.67
CA LEU A 395 -24.96 -7.01 14.29
C LEU A 395 -23.44 -7.26 14.17
N LEU A 396 -22.68 -7.25 15.26
CA LEU A 396 -21.22 -7.50 15.21
C LEU A 396 -20.81 -8.81 14.53
N PRO A 397 -21.49 -9.97 14.77
CA PRO A 397 -21.15 -11.21 14.08
C PRO A 397 -21.35 -11.12 12.56
N LEU A 398 -22.37 -10.38 12.10
CA LEU A 398 -22.61 -10.14 10.66
C LEU A 398 -21.48 -9.30 10.02
N ILE A 399 -20.92 -8.35 10.76
CA ILE A 399 -19.80 -7.52 10.31
C ILE A 399 -18.57 -8.38 10.09
N SER A 400 -18.31 -9.35 10.97
CA SER A 400 -17.18 -10.27 10.90
C SER A 400 -17.31 -11.29 9.78
N TYR A 401 -18.52 -11.52 9.24
CA TYR A 401 -18.74 -12.50 8.18
C TYR A 401 -17.96 -12.18 6.92
N ASN A 402 -17.30 -13.19 6.34
CA ASN A 402 -16.45 -13.01 5.19
C ASN A 402 -17.23 -13.11 3.88
N LEU A 403 -17.39 -12.00 3.16
CA LEU A 403 -18.04 -11.97 1.87
C LEU A 403 -17.17 -12.66 0.80
N LYS A 404 -17.68 -13.73 0.17
CA LYS A 404 -16.92 -14.57 -0.76
C LYS A 404 -16.97 -14.08 -2.22
N ASN A 405 -17.99 -13.36 -2.65
CA ASN A 405 -18.24 -13.13 -4.09
C ASN A 405 -18.68 -11.69 -4.41
N VAL A 406 -17.86 -10.71 -4.03
CA VAL A 406 -18.16 -9.27 -4.14
C VAL A 406 -18.24 -8.77 -5.59
N GLN A 407 -17.72 -9.53 -6.56
CA GLN A 407 -17.77 -9.16 -7.99
C GLN A 407 -19.11 -9.50 -8.65
N ASN A 408 -19.93 -10.35 -8.03
CA ASN A 408 -21.21 -10.78 -8.60
C ASN A 408 -22.33 -9.79 -8.23
N LYS A 409 -22.83 -9.03 -9.21
CA LYS A 409 -23.91 -8.06 -9.03
C LYS A 409 -25.18 -8.69 -8.42
N THR A 410 -25.55 -9.89 -8.82
CA THR A 410 -26.72 -10.60 -8.27
C THR A 410 -26.55 -10.93 -6.80
N TYR A 411 -25.33 -11.30 -6.38
CA TYR A 411 -25.01 -11.56 -4.97
C TYR A 411 -25.08 -10.27 -4.13
N LEU A 412 -24.61 -9.15 -4.67
CA LEU A 412 -24.70 -7.84 -4.02
C LEU A 412 -26.15 -7.41 -3.81
N TRP A 413 -26.99 -7.52 -4.84
CA TRP A 413 -28.43 -7.20 -4.72
C TRP A 413 -29.13 -8.06 -3.68
N ARG A 414 -28.81 -9.36 -3.60
CA ARG A 414 -29.36 -10.25 -2.55
C ARG A 414 -28.98 -9.79 -1.14
N ILE A 415 -27.73 -9.38 -0.91
CA ILE A 415 -27.31 -8.86 0.39
C ILE A 415 -28.06 -7.57 0.74
N ILE A 416 -28.18 -6.63 -0.19
CA ILE A 416 -28.90 -5.37 0.01
C ILE A 416 -30.36 -5.62 0.34
N LEU A 417 -31.02 -6.50 -0.40
CA LEU A 417 -32.42 -6.86 -0.15
C LEU A 417 -32.62 -7.54 1.21
N LEU A 418 -31.74 -8.49 1.56
CA LEU A 418 -31.77 -9.16 2.87
C LEU A 418 -31.59 -8.17 4.02
N CYS A 419 -30.66 -7.22 3.88
CA CYS A 419 -30.45 -6.18 4.88
C CYS A 419 -31.65 -5.21 4.96
N GLY A 420 -32.24 -4.85 3.83
CA GLY A 420 -33.44 -4.02 3.79
C GLY A 420 -34.63 -4.67 4.49
N PHE A 421 -34.93 -5.93 4.15
CA PHE A 421 -36.01 -6.70 4.84
C PHE A 421 -35.69 -6.94 6.30
N GLY A 422 -34.43 -7.29 6.63
CA GLY A 422 -33.97 -7.45 8.01
C GLY A 422 -34.10 -6.17 8.83
N GLY A 423 -33.82 -5.01 8.22
CA GLY A 423 -34.01 -3.71 8.86
C GLY A 423 -35.46 -3.38 9.17
N ILE A 424 -36.41 -3.78 8.30
CA ILE A 424 -37.85 -3.61 8.57
C ILE A 424 -38.33 -4.62 9.62
N ALA A 425 -37.98 -5.89 9.46
CA ALA A 425 -38.48 -6.97 10.30
C ALA A 425 -37.95 -6.91 11.74
N SER A 426 -36.67 -6.52 11.92
CA SER A 426 -36.03 -6.55 13.25
C SER A 426 -36.69 -5.62 14.27
N PRO A 427 -37.00 -4.32 14.01
CA PRO A 427 -37.70 -3.48 14.98
C PRO A 427 -39.09 -4.01 15.28
N LEU A 428 -39.85 -4.47 14.25
CA LEU A 428 -41.17 -5.00 14.42
C LEU A 428 -41.21 -6.23 15.38
N LEU A 429 -40.28 -7.16 15.16
CA LEU A 429 -40.24 -8.38 15.97
C LEU A 429 -39.63 -8.16 17.34
N PHE A 430 -38.49 -7.50 17.42
CA PHE A 430 -37.75 -7.37 18.68
C PHE A 430 -38.33 -6.35 19.63
N ILE A 431 -38.87 -5.20 19.14
CA ILE A 431 -39.52 -4.22 20.03
C ILE A 431 -40.75 -4.85 20.67
N LYS A 432 -41.56 -5.62 19.88
CA LYS A 432 -42.72 -6.34 20.41
C LYS A 432 -42.31 -7.42 21.42
N LEU A 433 -41.26 -8.16 21.15
CA LEU A 433 -40.72 -9.18 22.07
C LEU A 433 -40.22 -8.56 23.38
N ILE A 434 -39.48 -7.47 23.30
CA ILE A 434 -38.98 -6.75 24.47
C ILE A 434 -40.12 -6.18 25.28
N GLU A 435 -41.11 -5.56 24.64
CA GLU A 435 -42.31 -5.05 25.28
C GLU A 435 -43.06 -6.18 26.05
N PHE A 436 -43.27 -7.33 25.42
CA PHE A 436 -43.87 -8.48 26.07
C PHE A 436 -43.10 -8.95 27.30
N ILE A 437 -41.77 -8.97 27.23
CA ILE A 437 -40.91 -9.32 28.38
C ILE A 437 -41.02 -8.31 29.51
N ILE A 438 -41.01 -7.01 29.22
CA ILE A 438 -41.15 -5.93 30.17
C ILE A 438 -42.50 -6.01 30.91
N TYR A 439 -43.56 -6.19 30.15
CA TYR A 439 -44.90 -6.36 30.69
C TYR A 439 -45.03 -7.58 31.62
N LYS A 440 -44.51 -8.76 31.15
CA LYS A 440 -44.56 -10.00 31.96
C LYS A 440 -43.68 -9.93 33.23
N ALA A 441 -42.63 -9.12 33.20
CA ALA A 441 -41.78 -8.87 34.38
C ALA A 441 -42.39 -7.87 35.37
N GLY A 442 -43.54 -7.26 35.07
CA GLY A 442 -44.19 -6.29 35.92
C GLY A 442 -43.42 -4.98 36.10
N LEU A 443 -42.59 -4.63 35.09
CA LEU A 443 -41.76 -3.40 35.14
C LEU A 443 -42.55 -2.16 34.69
N ILE A 444 -43.67 -2.32 34.01
CA ILE A 444 -44.61 -1.28 33.55
C ILE A 444 -46.02 -1.88 33.54
#